data_69efa0e8f6729a1a61f65859749f88f3
#
_entry.id   69efa0e8f6729a1a61f65859749f88f3
#
_cell.length_a   1.000
_cell.length_b   1.000
_cell.length_c   1.000
_cell.angle_alpha   90.00
_cell.angle_beta   90.00
_cell.angle_gamma   90.00
#
_symmetry.space_group_name_H-M   'P 1'
#
loop_
_entity.id
_entity.type
_entity.pdbx_description
1 polymer ?
#
loop_
_entity_poly.entity_id
_entity_poly.type
_entity_poly.pdbx_seq_one_letter_code
_entity_poly.pdbx_strand_id
1 'polypeptide(L)'
;FDGTLYDPCCGSGGMFIQCAKYVEAKQGDITTVNVFGQEKEDSTFRLAKMNLAMRGISHHLGDGPISTFDKDQHAGLVFDYIMANPPFNLKHWFTKDVTQQGVNWADYGTPPESNANYAWILHMLSKLKADKGIAGFLLANGALGDEDTVAIRQELIENDKVEAIIVLPRELFYTTDISVTLWILNQN
;
A
#
# COMPACT_ATOMS: atom_id res chain seq x y z
N PHE A 1 -15.10 -13.02 -3.65
CA PHE A 1 -14.33 -11.79 -3.36
C PHE A 1 -15.16 -10.62 -3.85
N ASP A 2 -15.63 -9.82 -2.98
CA ASP A 2 -16.34 -8.57 -3.22
C ASP A 2 -15.75 -7.50 -2.31
N GLY A 3 -15.81 -6.23 -2.71
CA GLY A 3 -15.35 -5.13 -1.90
C GLY A 3 -14.39 -4.18 -2.62
N THR A 4 -13.74 -3.36 -1.84
CA THR A 4 -12.81 -2.32 -2.31
C THR A 4 -11.36 -2.74 -2.10
N LEU A 5 -10.55 -2.63 -3.14
CA LEU A 5 -9.11 -2.89 -3.13
C LEU A 5 -8.34 -1.59 -3.38
N TYR A 6 -7.37 -1.30 -2.53
CA TYR A 6 -6.55 -0.08 -2.64
C TYR A 6 -5.05 -0.41 -2.76
N ASP A 7 -4.36 0.36 -3.59
CA ASP A 7 -2.90 0.38 -3.69
C ASP A 7 -2.41 1.85 -3.74
N PRO A 8 -1.73 2.35 -2.69
CA PRO A 8 -1.27 3.74 -2.62
C PRO A 8 -0.12 4.08 -3.56
N CYS A 9 0.47 3.07 -4.24
CA CYS A 9 1.61 3.23 -5.14
C CYS A 9 1.52 2.20 -6.29
N CYS A 10 0.37 2.22 -6.99
CA CYS A 10 -0.10 1.12 -7.83
C CYS A 10 0.75 0.82 -9.08
N GLY A 11 1.75 1.65 -9.37
CA GLY A 11 2.58 1.46 -10.55
C GLY A 11 1.74 1.38 -11.82
N SER A 12 2.02 0.41 -12.67
CA SER A 12 1.26 0.13 -13.89
C SER A 12 -0.07 -0.61 -13.68
N GLY A 13 -0.53 -0.76 -12.43
CA GLY A 13 -1.75 -1.49 -12.08
C GLY A 13 -1.60 -3.01 -12.06
N GLY A 14 -0.36 -3.51 -12.01
CA GLY A 14 -0.08 -4.94 -12.08
C GLY A 14 -0.73 -5.76 -10.96
N MET A 15 -0.77 -5.22 -9.73
CA MET A 15 -1.39 -5.89 -8.58
C MET A 15 -2.91 -6.06 -8.79
N PHE A 16 -3.59 -5.03 -9.27
CA PHE A 16 -5.02 -5.08 -9.61
C PHE A 16 -5.34 -6.14 -10.67
N ILE A 17 -4.48 -6.23 -11.70
CA ILE A 17 -4.62 -7.23 -12.77
C ILE A 17 -4.47 -8.65 -12.21
N GLN A 18 -3.52 -8.88 -11.32
CA GLN A 18 -3.36 -10.21 -10.70
C GLN A 18 -4.53 -10.55 -9.77
N CYS A 19 -5.03 -9.57 -9.02
CA CYS A 19 -6.24 -9.74 -8.22
C CYS A 19 -7.44 -10.12 -9.09
N ALA A 20 -7.65 -9.42 -10.19
CA ALA A 20 -8.72 -9.73 -11.14
C ALA A 20 -8.63 -11.17 -11.68
N LYS A 21 -7.44 -11.59 -12.12
CA LYS A 21 -7.20 -12.97 -12.58
C LYS A 21 -7.47 -14.00 -11.46
N TYR A 22 -7.11 -13.68 -10.23
CA TYR A 22 -7.39 -14.58 -9.10
C TYR A 22 -8.90 -14.74 -8.86
N VAL A 23 -9.65 -13.63 -8.91
CA VAL A 23 -11.12 -13.65 -8.77
C VAL A 23 -11.76 -14.50 -9.89
N GLU A 24 -11.37 -14.29 -11.14
CA GLU A 24 -11.82 -15.08 -12.28
C GLU A 24 -11.49 -16.57 -12.12
N ALA A 25 -10.27 -16.91 -11.73
CA ALA A 25 -9.85 -18.29 -11.51
C ALA A 25 -10.63 -19.00 -10.38
N LYS A 26 -11.20 -18.23 -9.45
CA LYS A 26 -12.08 -18.72 -8.38
C LYS A 26 -13.57 -18.66 -8.76
N GLN A 27 -13.88 -18.46 -10.05
CA GLN A 27 -15.25 -18.31 -10.57
C GLN A 27 -16.03 -17.14 -9.94
N GLY A 28 -15.32 -16.13 -9.45
CA GLY A 28 -15.90 -14.89 -8.96
C GLY A 28 -16.20 -13.92 -10.11
N ASP A 29 -16.99 -12.91 -9.80
CA ASP A 29 -17.31 -11.83 -10.74
C ASP A 29 -16.37 -10.65 -10.51
N ILE A 30 -15.51 -10.36 -11.50
CA ILE A 30 -14.57 -9.24 -11.46
C ILE A 30 -15.27 -7.88 -11.36
N THR A 31 -16.51 -7.78 -11.82
CA THR A 31 -17.27 -6.52 -11.79
C THR A 31 -17.64 -6.11 -10.37
N THR A 32 -17.56 -7.02 -9.41
CA THR A 32 -17.77 -6.73 -7.97
C THR A 32 -16.56 -6.16 -7.28
N VAL A 33 -15.39 -6.16 -7.93
CA VAL A 33 -14.14 -5.62 -7.39
C VAL A 33 -13.95 -4.18 -7.82
N ASN A 34 -13.98 -3.27 -6.87
CA ASN A 34 -13.68 -1.85 -7.11
C ASN A 34 -12.25 -1.55 -6.72
N VAL A 35 -11.42 -1.16 -7.68
CA VAL A 35 -10.02 -0.84 -7.41
C VAL A 35 -9.79 0.66 -7.30
N PHE A 36 -9.00 1.03 -6.29
CA PHE A 36 -8.58 2.39 -5.99
C PHE A 36 -7.06 2.43 -5.96
N GLY A 37 -6.44 3.46 -6.49
CA GLY A 37 -4.98 3.55 -6.49
C GLY A 37 -4.47 4.96 -6.66
N GLN A 38 -3.18 5.13 -6.39
CA GLN A 38 -2.42 6.33 -6.71
C GLN A 38 -1.07 5.96 -7.34
N GLU A 39 -0.60 6.80 -8.22
CA GLU A 39 0.72 6.71 -8.83
C GLU A 39 1.25 8.12 -9.07
N LYS A 40 2.54 8.36 -8.77
CA LYS A 40 3.12 9.69 -8.90
C LYS A 40 3.74 9.97 -10.28
N GLU A 41 4.19 8.93 -10.99
CA GLU A 41 4.85 9.08 -12.28
C GLU A 41 3.84 9.12 -13.42
N ASP A 42 3.81 10.22 -14.20
CA ASP A 42 2.80 10.47 -15.24
C ASP A 42 2.72 9.35 -16.28
N SER A 43 3.86 8.87 -16.77
CA SER A 43 3.90 7.78 -17.76
C SER A 43 3.34 6.47 -17.20
N THR A 44 3.67 6.18 -15.94
CA THR A 44 3.22 4.96 -15.24
C THR A 44 1.73 5.05 -14.89
N PHE A 45 1.25 6.22 -14.47
CA PHE A 45 -0.17 6.49 -14.23
C PHE A 45 -1.02 6.27 -15.49
N ARG A 46 -0.58 6.80 -16.64
CA ARG A 46 -1.27 6.58 -17.93
C ARG A 46 -1.25 5.12 -18.33
N LEU A 47 -0.13 4.43 -18.12
CA LEU A 47 -0.01 3.00 -18.36
C LEU A 47 -0.97 2.19 -17.49
N ALA A 48 -1.11 2.54 -16.21
CA ALA A 48 -2.09 1.91 -15.31
C ALA A 48 -3.52 2.06 -15.84
N LYS A 49 -3.92 3.27 -16.18
CA LYS A 49 -5.26 3.54 -16.77
C LYS A 49 -5.50 2.70 -18.02
N MET A 50 -4.55 2.66 -18.93
CA MET A 50 -4.65 1.86 -20.15
C MET A 50 -4.76 0.36 -19.84
N ASN A 51 -3.91 -0.15 -18.95
CA ASN A 51 -3.88 -1.55 -18.58
C ASN A 51 -5.20 -2.02 -17.95
N LEU A 52 -5.80 -1.21 -17.09
CA LEU A 52 -7.07 -1.53 -16.43
C LEU A 52 -8.25 -1.41 -17.40
N ALA A 53 -8.29 -0.33 -18.20
CA ALA A 53 -9.33 -0.12 -19.20
C ALA A 53 -9.38 -1.24 -20.25
N MET A 54 -8.23 -1.69 -20.76
CA MET A 54 -8.14 -2.79 -21.75
C MET A 54 -8.66 -4.12 -21.20
N ARG A 55 -8.75 -4.28 -19.89
CA ARG A 55 -9.23 -5.49 -19.20
C ARG A 55 -10.62 -5.34 -18.62
N GLY A 56 -11.27 -4.20 -18.84
CA GLY A 56 -12.61 -3.93 -18.31
C GLY A 56 -12.64 -3.80 -16.79
N ILE A 57 -11.49 -3.54 -16.13
CA ILE A 57 -11.43 -3.38 -14.67
C ILE A 57 -11.88 -1.97 -14.31
N SER A 58 -12.97 -1.86 -13.55
CA SER A 58 -13.43 -0.58 -12.99
C SER A 58 -12.40 -0.04 -12.01
N HIS A 59 -12.00 1.24 -12.17
CA HIS A 59 -10.91 1.78 -11.40
C HIS A 59 -11.08 3.26 -11.05
N HIS A 60 -10.51 3.65 -9.91
CA HIS A 60 -10.44 5.00 -9.41
C HIS A 60 -8.97 5.32 -9.04
N LEU A 61 -8.22 5.92 -9.97
CA LEU A 61 -6.79 6.23 -9.78
C LEU A 61 -6.53 7.69 -9.37
N GLY A 62 -7.60 8.42 -9.00
CA GLY A 62 -7.54 9.85 -8.72
C GLY A 62 -7.54 10.73 -9.98
N ASP A 63 -7.37 12.03 -9.78
CA ASP A 63 -7.47 13.05 -10.85
C ASP A 63 -6.23 13.10 -11.74
N GLY A 64 -5.08 12.67 -11.23
CA GLY A 64 -3.81 12.72 -11.95
C GLY A 64 -2.64 12.12 -11.17
N PRO A 65 -1.45 12.10 -11.77
CA PRO A 65 -0.25 11.56 -11.15
C PRO A 65 0.20 12.46 -9.99
N ILE A 66 0.24 11.92 -8.78
CA ILE A 66 0.72 12.59 -7.58
C ILE A 66 1.10 11.56 -6.52
N SER A 67 2.15 11.88 -5.74
CA SER A 67 2.51 11.04 -4.59
C SER A 67 1.39 11.02 -3.56
N THR A 68 1.12 9.86 -3.02
CA THR A 68 0.18 9.65 -1.91
C THR A 68 0.55 10.49 -0.68
N PHE A 69 1.84 10.71 -0.47
CA PHE A 69 2.33 11.55 0.63
C PHE A 69 2.22 13.04 0.36
N ASP A 70 2.14 13.46 -0.91
CA ASP A 70 1.93 14.87 -1.26
C ASP A 70 0.44 15.24 -1.22
N LYS A 71 -0.42 14.32 -1.68
CA LYS A 71 -1.88 14.51 -1.65
C LYS A 71 -2.57 13.16 -1.68
N ASP A 72 -3.28 12.83 -0.61
CA ASP A 72 -4.19 11.69 -0.59
C ASP A 72 -5.44 11.99 -1.43
N GLN A 73 -5.52 11.45 -2.65
CA GLN A 73 -6.66 11.63 -3.54
C GLN A 73 -7.89 10.80 -3.14
N HIS A 74 -7.73 9.92 -2.15
CA HIS A 74 -8.80 9.10 -1.58
C HIS A 74 -9.07 9.46 -0.12
N ALA A 75 -8.86 10.73 0.26
CA ALA A 75 -9.08 11.22 1.61
C ALA A 75 -10.49 10.87 2.12
N GLY A 76 -10.57 10.38 3.36
CA GLY A 76 -11.83 9.97 3.99
C GLY A 76 -12.38 8.62 3.54
N LEU A 77 -11.79 7.96 2.54
CA LEU A 77 -12.15 6.60 2.15
C LEU A 77 -11.36 5.57 2.96
N VAL A 78 -12.01 4.45 3.25
CA VAL A 78 -11.42 3.25 3.84
C VAL A 78 -11.77 2.03 3.00
N PHE A 79 -10.90 1.02 3.02
CA PHE A 79 -10.94 -0.10 2.09
C PHE A 79 -10.99 -1.45 2.80
N ASP A 80 -11.63 -2.42 2.15
CA ASP A 80 -11.70 -3.80 2.64
C ASP A 80 -10.33 -4.48 2.55
N TYR A 81 -9.62 -4.22 1.45
CA TYR A 81 -8.32 -4.82 1.15
C TYR A 81 -7.33 -3.76 0.68
N ILE A 82 -6.10 -3.88 1.12
CA ILE A 82 -4.96 -3.11 0.60
C ILE A 82 -3.89 -4.10 0.15
N MET A 83 -3.41 -3.95 -1.08
CA MET A 83 -2.31 -4.75 -1.62
C MET A 83 -1.31 -3.82 -2.27
N ALA A 84 -0.08 -3.80 -1.77
CA ALA A 84 0.93 -2.87 -2.27
C ALA A 84 2.33 -3.48 -2.34
N ASN A 85 3.09 -2.96 -3.30
CA ASN A 85 4.53 -3.15 -3.35
C ASN A 85 5.20 -1.76 -3.41
N PRO A 86 5.27 -1.05 -2.27
CA PRO A 86 5.80 0.31 -2.24
C PRO A 86 7.28 0.35 -2.56
N PRO A 87 7.78 1.49 -3.06
CA PRO A 87 9.22 1.67 -3.29
C PRO A 87 9.99 1.51 -1.98
N PHE A 88 10.96 0.56 -1.97
CA PHE A 88 11.73 0.22 -0.77
C PHE A 88 12.67 1.35 -0.38
N ASN A 89 12.71 1.67 0.90
CA ASN A 89 13.64 2.64 1.48
C ASN A 89 13.60 4.02 0.79
N LEU A 90 12.42 4.46 0.38
CA LEU A 90 12.23 5.76 -0.27
C LEU A 90 12.68 6.88 0.65
N LYS A 91 13.63 7.70 0.16
CA LYS A 91 14.13 8.90 0.83
C LYS A 91 13.41 10.14 0.32
N HIS A 92 13.45 11.22 1.11
CA HIS A 92 12.84 12.51 0.74
C HIS A 92 11.37 12.39 0.32
N TRP A 93 10.65 11.49 0.99
CA TRP A 93 9.23 11.22 0.76
C TRP A 93 8.31 12.29 1.36
N PHE A 94 8.89 13.14 2.18
CA PHE A 94 8.21 14.07 3.05
C PHE A 94 8.62 15.51 2.70
N THR A 95 7.64 16.38 2.48
CA THR A 95 7.81 17.82 2.47
C THR A 95 7.08 18.41 3.69
N LYS A 96 7.71 19.32 4.43
CA LYS A 96 7.18 19.84 5.71
C LYS A 96 5.79 20.44 5.64
N ASP A 97 5.36 20.84 4.45
CA ASP A 97 4.06 21.47 4.21
C ASP A 97 2.92 20.47 4.00
N VAL A 98 3.22 19.18 3.78
CA VAL A 98 2.24 18.16 3.35
C VAL A 98 1.88 17.18 4.46
N THR A 99 2.58 17.18 5.56
CA THR A 99 2.63 16.13 6.58
C THR A 99 1.39 15.88 7.40
N GLN A 100 0.30 16.57 7.16
CA GLN A 100 -0.85 16.49 8.07
C GLN A 100 -2.20 16.22 7.39
N GLN A 101 -2.22 15.93 6.11
CA GLN A 101 -3.49 15.68 5.44
C GLN A 101 -3.89 14.20 5.50
N GLY A 102 -4.34 13.76 6.66
CA GLY A 102 -5.17 12.55 6.74
C GLY A 102 -4.52 11.30 7.32
N VAL A 103 -3.23 11.31 7.67
CA VAL A 103 -2.63 10.19 8.41
C VAL A 103 -2.45 10.63 9.87
N ASN A 104 -3.11 9.94 10.78
CA ASN A 104 -2.92 10.17 12.21
C ASN A 104 -1.62 9.52 12.69
N TRP A 105 -0.49 10.21 12.50
CA TRP A 105 0.80 9.76 13.05
C TRP A 105 0.81 9.75 14.58
N ALA A 106 -0.08 10.52 15.21
CA ALA A 106 -0.03 10.78 16.65
C ALA A 106 -0.16 9.51 17.50
N ASP A 107 -0.88 8.50 17.01
CA ASP A 107 -1.10 7.25 17.74
C ASP A 107 0.10 6.31 17.67
N TYR A 108 0.96 6.44 16.65
CA TYR A 108 2.07 5.52 16.37
C TYR A 108 3.45 6.22 16.32
N GLY A 109 3.48 7.56 16.35
CA GLY A 109 4.69 8.34 16.15
C GLY A 109 4.97 8.68 14.69
N THR A 110 5.85 9.67 14.48
CA THR A 110 6.18 10.16 13.12
C THR A 110 7.31 9.33 12.51
N PRO A 111 7.09 8.75 11.31
CA PRO A 111 8.15 8.04 10.59
C PRO A 111 9.32 8.97 10.23
N PRO A 112 10.57 8.45 10.16
CA PRO A 112 11.74 9.24 9.83
C PRO A 112 11.70 9.77 8.39
N GLU A 113 12.17 11.01 8.18
CA GLU A 113 12.26 11.61 6.83
C GLU A 113 13.20 10.83 5.90
N SER A 114 14.17 10.12 6.48
CA SER A 114 15.18 9.36 5.76
C SER A 114 14.66 8.10 5.08
N ASN A 115 13.47 7.60 5.50
CA ASN A 115 12.95 6.32 5.04
C ASN A 115 11.42 6.24 5.18
N ALA A 116 10.72 6.01 4.08
CA ALA A 116 9.26 5.96 4.01
C ALA A 116 8.64 4.62 4.43
N ASN A 117 9.40 3.58 4.76
CA ASN A 117 8.84 2.24 4.99
C ASN A 117 7.69 2.27 6.00
N TYR A 118 7.87 2.94 7.14
CA TYR A 118 6.82 3.05 8.15
C TYR A 118 5.75 4.10 7.83
N ALA A 119 6.05 5.07 6.99
CA ALA A 119 5.04 5.97 6.46
C ALA A 119 4.02 5.21 5.57
N TRP A 120 4.49 4.27 4.75
CA TRP A 120 3.62 3.38 3.99
C TRP A 120 2.76 2.49 4.90
N ILE A 121 3.36 1.88 5.93
CA ILE A 121 2.63 1.06 6.91
C ILE A 121 1.49 1.87 7.54
N LEU A 122 1.80 3.03 8.12
CA LEU A 122 0.80 3.84 8.82
C LEU A 122 -0.25 4.42 7.87
N HIS A 123 0.15 4.83 6.65
CA HIS A 123 -0.82 5.26 5.64
C HIS A 123 -1.80 4.13 5.32
N MET A 124 -1.32 2.93 5.01
CA MET A 124 -2.19 1.79 4.69
C MET A 124 -3.07 1.42 5.88
N LEU A 125 -2.52 1.40 7.10
CA LEU A 125 -3.30 1.12 8.30
C LEU A 125 -4.45 2.12 8.49
N SER A 126 -4.20 3.42 8.26
CA SER A 126 -5.24 4.45 8.35
C SER A 126 -6.35 4.33 7.29
N LYS A 127 -6.09 3.57 6.24
CA LYS A 127 -7.02 3.33 5.12
C LYS A 127 -7.78 2.01 5.21
N LEU A 128 -7.53 1.20 6.23
CA LEU A 128 -8.28 -0.04 6.42
C LEU A 128 -9.63 0.23 7.08
N LYS A 129 -10.65 -0.49 6.63
CA LYS A 129 -11.94 -0.54 7.34
C LYS A 129 -11.76 -1.14 8.73
N ALA A 130 -12.39 -0.53 9.72
CA ALA A 130 -12.46 -1.09 11.06
C ALA A 130 -13.08 -2.50 11.05
N ASP A 131 -12.64 -3.34 11.96
CA ASP A 131 -13.15 -4.69 12.28
C ASP A 131 -12.98 -5.76 11.18
N LYS A 132 -12.50 -5.40 9.97
CA LYS A 132 -12.37 -6.38 8.87
C LYS A 132 -11.37 -6.04 7.78
N GLY A 133 -10.79 -4.86 7.80
CA GLY A 133 -9.82 -4.44 6.80
C GLY A 133 -8.51 -5.21 6.93
N ILE A 134 -8.00 -5.71 5.80
CA ILE A 134 -6.72 -6.43 5.73
C ILE A 134 -5.81 -5.76 4.70
N ALA A 135 -4.55 -5.53 5.09
CA ALA A 135 -3.49 -5.10 4.17
C ALA A 135 -2.41 -6.18 4.03
N GLY A 136 -2.01 -6.45 2.77
CA GLY A 136 -0.86 -7.28 2.45
C GLY A 136 0.12 -6.51 1.56
N PHE A 137 1.37 -6.32 2.02
CA PHE A 137 2.34 -5.53 1.27
C PHE A 137 3.78 -5.97 1.52
N LEU A 138 4.65 -5.60 0.59
CA LEU A 138 6.08 -5.97 0.66
C LEU A 138 6.91 -4.81 1.22
N LEU A 139 7.87 -5.13 2.07
CA LEU A 139 8.94 -4.21 2.48
C LEU A 139 10.29 -4.89 2.42
N ALA A 140 11.35 -4.09 2.26
CA ALA A 140 12.71 -4.58 2.42
C ALA A 140 12.90 -5.17 3.82
N ASN A 141 13.62 -6.29 3.92
CA ASN A 141 13.85 -7.00 5.18
C ASN A 141 14.50 -6.10 6.26
N GLY A 142 15.29 -5.10 5.84
CA GLY A 142 15.86 -4.09 6.74
C GLY A 142 14.85 -3.30 7.56
N ALA A 143 13.60 -3.19 7.10
CA ALA A 143 12.55 -2.53 7.85
C ALA A 143 12.26 -3.17 9.23
N LEU A 144 12.59 -4.45 9.40
CA LEU A 144 12.42 -5.15 10.69
C LEU A 144 13.41 -4.69 11.76
N GLY A 145 14.59 -4.19 11.37
CA GLY A 145 15.68 -3.83 12.27
C GLY A 145 16.01 -2.33 12.30
N ASP A 146 15.19 -1.47 11.72
CA ASP A 146 15.42 -0.04 11.68
C ASP A 146 15.28 0.57 13.09
N GLU A 147 16.39 1.13 13.62
CA GLU A 147 16.46 1.67 14.98
C GLU A 147 15.58 2.92 15.16
N ASP A 148 15.45 3.76 14.13
CA ASP A 148 14.67 5.00 14.18
C ASP A 148 13.15 4.74 14.27
N THR A 149 12.71 3.50 14.06
CA THR A 149 11.29 3.13 14.01
C THR A 149 10.85 2.14 15.09
N VAL A 150 11.68 1.90 16.09
CA VAL A 150 11.38 0.95 17.19
C VAL A 150 10.07 1.29 17.89
N ALA A 151 9.83 2.55 18.22
CA ALA A 151 8.60 2.98 18.89
C ALA A 151 7.36 2.69 18.06
N ILE A 152 7.41 2.94 16.74
CA ILE A 152 6.28 2.66 15.84
C ILE A 152 6.00 1.14 15.77
N ARG A 153 7.05 0.31 15.71
CA ARG A 153 6.89 -1.15 15.72
C ARG A 153 6.25 -1.65 17.00
N GLN A 154 6.69 -1.11 18.13
CA GLN A 154 6.12 -1.45 19.43
C GLN A 154 4.63 -1.13 19.47
N GLU A 155 4.25 0.08 19.12
CA GLU A 155 2.84 0.49 19.09
C GLU A 155 1.98 -0.36 18.14
N LEU A 156 2.50 -0.73 16.96
CA LEU A 156 1.80 -1.60 16.03
C LEU A 156 1.53 -2.99 16.61
N ILE A 157 2.48 -3.53 17.38
CA ILE A 157 2.36 -4.84 18.01
C ILE A 157 1.46 -4.76 19.25
N GLU A 158 1.64 -3.77 20.11
CA GLU A 158 0.84 -3.59 21.34
C GLU A 158 -0.63 -3.31 21.05
N ASN A 159 -0.94 -2.74 19.88
CA ASN A 159 -2.30 -2.52 19.41
C ASN A 159 -2.84 -3.65 18.51
N ASP A 160 -2.19 -4.80 18.46
CA ASP A 160 -2.61 -5.98 17.68
C ASP A 160 -2.85 -5.71 16.19
N LYS A 161 -2.08 -4.76 15.58
CA LYS A 161 -2.25 -4.39 14.16
C LYS A 161 -1.47 -5.28 13.20
N VAL A 162 -0.51 -6.05 13.68
CA VAL A 162 0.33 -6.96 12.88
C VAL A 162 -0.18 -8.38 12.99
N GLU A 163 -0.84 -8.87 11.95
CA GLU A 163 -1.32 -10.26 11.86
C GLU A 163 -0.18 -11.24 11.60
N ALA A 164 0.70 -10.92 10.63
CA ALA A 164 1.83 -11.75 10.28
C ALA A 164 2.94 -10.98 9.56
N ILE A 165 4.17 -11.46 9.71
CA ILE A 165 5.32 -11.05 8.90
C ILE A 165 5.97 -12.33 8.35
N ILE A 166 6.05 -12.44 7.02
CA ILE A 166 6.57 -13.62 6.33
C ILE A 166 7.82 -13.22 5.56
N VAL A 167 8.95 -13.82 5.91
CA VAL A 167 10.20 -13.62 5.17
C VAL A 167 10.11 -14.42 3.86
N LEU A 168 10.29 -13.72 2.74
CA LEU A 168 10.25 -14.34 1.42
C LEU A 168 11.64 -14.79 0.97
N PRO A 169 11.72 -15.76 0.04
CA PRO A 169 13.00 -16.18 -0.54
C PRO A 169 13.75 -15.00 -1.17
N ARG A 170 15.08 -15.09 -1.19
CA ARG A 170 15.91 -14.14 -1.93
C ARG A 170 15.69 -14.27 -3.44
N GLU A 171 16.16 -13.29 -4.19
CA GLU A 171 16.09 -13.27 -5.66
C GLU A 171 14.65 -13.33 -6.20
N LEU A 172 13.70 -12.75 -5.44
CA LEU A 172 12.29 -12.69 -5.85
C LEU A 172 12.08 -11.74 -7.05
N PHE A 173 12.92 -10.73 -7.21
CA PHE A 173 12.83 -9.73 -8.27
C PHE A 173 13.93 -9.91 -9.32
N TYR A 174 13.59 -9.72 -10.59
CA TYR A 174 14.54 -9.83 -11.70
C TYR A 174 15.68 -8.79 -11.67
N THR A 175 15.44 -7.63 -11.09
CA THR A 175 16.34 -6.47 -11.17
C THR A 175 17.10 -6.19 -9.89
N THR A 176 16.81 -6.88 -8.80
CA THR A 176 17.45 -6.64 -7.50
C THR A 176 17.44 -7.90 -6.64
N ASP A 177 18.54 -8.13 -5.92
CA ASP A 177 18.67 -9.20 -4.93
C ASP A 177 18.31 -8.71 -3.52
N ILE A 178 17.31 -7.85 -3.42
CA ILE A 178 16.85 -7.39 -2.11
C ILE A 178 15.99 -8.47 -1.42
N SER A 179 16.33 -8.79 -0.18
CA SER A 179 15.47 -9.64 0.65
C SER A 179 14.26 -8.85 1.11
N VAL A 180 13.09 -9.43 1.00
CA VAL A 180 11.82 -8.79 1.34
C VAL A 180 10.98 -9.60 2.30
N THR A 181 10.11 -8.92 3.01
CA THR A 181 9.10 -9.48 3.90
C THR A 181 7.71 -9.09 3.42
N LEU A 182 6.80 -10.04 3.45
CA LEU A 182 5.37 -9.78 3.31
C LEU A 182 4.80 -9.47 4.69
N TRP A 183 4.21 -8.31 4.82
CA TRP A 183 3.50 -7.86 6.01
C TRP A 183 2.01 -8.02 5.81
N ILE A 184 1.33 -8.55 6.82
CA ILE A 184 -0.12 -8.60 6.89
C ILE A 184 -0.55 -7.78 8.10
N LEU A 185 -1.33 -6.73 7.84
CA LEU A 185 -1.95 -5.92 8.89
C LEU A 185 -3.46 -6.10 8.88
N ASN A 186 -4.07 -5.90 10.04
CA ASN A 186 -5.51 -5.86 10.22
C ASN A 186 -5.95 -4.64 11.03
N GLN A 187 -7.25 -4.40 11.12
CA GLN A 187 -7.88 -3.35 11.95
C GLN A 187 -8.80 -3.95 13.03
N ASN A 188 -8.49 -5.15 13.47
CA ASN A 188 -9.22 -5.76 14.58
C ASN A 188 -9.00 -4.99 15.90
#